data_b2f32bde19582d780b8b81ec674d108b
#
_entry.id   b2f32bde19582d780b8b81ec674d108b
#
_cell.length_a   1.000
_cell.length_b   1.000
_cell.length_c   1.000
_cell.angle_alpha   90.00
_cell.angle_beta   90.00
_cell.angle_gamma   90.00
#
_symmetry.space_group_name_H-M   'P 1'
#
loop_
_entity.id
_entity.type
_entity.pdbx_description
1 polymer ?
#
loop_
_entity_poly.entity_id
_entity_poly.type
_entity_poly.pdbx_seq_one_letter_code
_entity_poly.pdbx_strand_id
1 'polypeptide(L)'
;MIDIFNNFYKGKRILVTGHTGYKGSWLSIWLHELGAEVVGVGLEPYSEKDNFVLSGIGKKIKADIRADIRDGEKMNEIFQQYQPEIVFHLAAQPLVRLSYEIPVETYQTNVMGTINIMEAIRATESVKVGVMITTDKCYDNKEQLTGYKEDDPFGGYDPYSSSKGACEIAIQSWRRSFFNPEDYGKKHHVSLASVRAGNVIGGGDWAKDRIIPDCIRALEAGKLIEIRSPKAVRPWEHVLEPLSGYMLLAQKMWEHPTEYCEGWNFGPEQESVLTVWEVATAMIENFGYGELKDVSDPNALHEANLLMLDITKAKTRLGWKPRLDAKQTAILTSDWYKRYQHEDVYSICIDEIKKFIG
;
A
#
# COMPACT_ATOMS: atom_id res chain seq x y z
N MET A 1 19.38 -14.36 -1.74
CA MET A 1 19.22 -13.40 -2.87
C MET A 1 17.84 -12.76 -2.67
N ILE A 2 17.68 -11.44 -2.78
CA ILE A 2 16.38 -10.76 -2.53
C ILE A 2 15.64 -10.43 -3.85
N ASP A 3 16.20 -10.83 -4.97
CA ASP A 3 15.67 -10.56 -6.30
C ASP A 3 14.84 -11.74 -6.83
N ILE A 4 13.54 -11.54 -6.92
CA ILE A 4 12.57 -12.45 -7.55
C ILE A 4 12.09 -11.91 -8.91
N PHE A 5 12.70 -10.83 -9.41
CA PHE A 5 12.33 -10.12 -10.63
C PHE A 5 13.41 -10.21 -11.73
N ASN A 6 14.36 -11.14 -11.62
CA ASN A 6 15.40 -11.39 -12.62
C ASN A 6 16.21 -10.14 -13.01
N ASN A 7 16.64 -9.36 -12.04
CA ASN A 7 17.35 -8.08 -12.20
C ASN A 7 16.58 -7.00 -12.98
N PHE A 8 15.26 -7.14 -13.13
CA PHE A 8 14.44 -6.19 -13.89
C PHE A 8 14.58 -4.75 -13.36
N TYR A 9 14.64 -4.56 -12.04
CA TYR A 9 14.67 -3.24 -11.42
C TYR A 9 16.05 -2.57 -11.41
N LYS A 10 17.11 -3.32 -11.68
CA LYS A 10 18.49 -2.80 -11.63
C LYS A 10 18.68 -1.64 -12.61
N GLY A 11 19.09 -0.48 -12.08
CA GLY A 11 19.36 0.73 -12.86
C GLY A 11 18.12 1.46 -13.38
N LYS A 12 16.89 1.01 -13.07
CA LYS A 12 15.67 1.72 -13.47
C LYS A 12 15.42 2.93 -12.58
N ARG A 13 15.01 4.05 -13.19
CA ARG A 13 14.60 5.27 -12.50
C ARG A 13 13.15 5.12 -12.07
N ILE A 14 12.93 5.06 -10.76
CA ILE A 14 11.62 4.79 -10.18
C ILE A 14 11.21 5.93 -9.26
N LEU A 15 10.02 6.49 -9.51
CA LEU A 15 9.43 7.48 -8.62
C LEU A 15 8.38 6.83 -7.72
N VAL A 16 8.52 7.02 -6.41
CA VAL A 16 7.61 6.53 -5.38
C VAL A 16 6.99 7.71 -4.65
N THR A 17 5.69 7.96 -4.86
CA THR A 17 5.00 8.96 -4.04
C THR A 17 4.53 8.33 -2.73
N GLY A 18 4.58 9.10 -1.63
CA GLY A 18 4.25 8.57 -0.30
C GLY A 18 5.34 7.67 0.28
N HIS A 19 6.59 7.82 -0.18
CA HIS A 19 7.74 7.04 0.27
C HIS A 19 8.08 7.20 1.76
N THR A 20 7.67 8.29 2.38
CA THR A 20 7.80 8.52 3.83
C THR A 20 6.81 7.75 4.67
N GLY A 21 5.70 7.33 4.05
CA GLY A 21 4.68 6.53 4.70
C GLY A 21 5.10 5.05 4.86
N TYR A 22 4.31 4.33 5.62
CA TYR A 22 4.53 2.93 5.96
C TYR A 22 4.82 2.04 4.74
N LYS A 23 3.86 1.87 3.81
CA LYS A 23 4.06 1.03 2.60
C LYS A 23 5.16 1.57 1.68
N GLY A 24 5.22 2.90 1.53
CA GLY A 24 6.18 3.54 0.64
C GLY A 24 7.62 3.37 1.10
N SER A 25 7.89 3.36 2.40
CA SER A 25 9.23 3.11 2.94
C SER A 25 9.69 1.67 2.69
N TRP A 26 8.81 0.67 2.89
CA TRP A 26 9.10 -0.73 2.57
C TRP A 26 9.36 -0.94 1.08
N LEU A 27 8.53 -0.34 0.21
CA LEU A 27 8.75 -0.39 -1.24
C LEU A 27 10.08 0.23 -1.64
N SER A 28 10.41 1.39 -1.07
CA SER A 28 11.67 2.10 -1.35
C SER A 28 12.90 1.29 -0.91
N ILE A 29 12.82 0.61 0.25
CA ILE A 29 13.87 -0.30 0.71
C ILE A 29 14.06 -1.46 -0.27
N TRP A 30 12.98 -2.14 -0.65
CA TRP A 30 13.08 -3.30 -1.54
C TRP A 30 13.59 -2.90 -2.93
N LEU A 31 13.07 -1.83 -3.52
CA LEU A 31 13.54 -1.31 -4.81
C LEU A 31 15.02 -0.88 -4.77
N HIS A 32 15.45 -0.22 -3.69
CA HIS A 32 16.86 0.16 -3.50
C HIS A 32 17.77 -1.08 -3.48
N GLU A 33 17.40 -2.12 -2.74
CA GLU A 33 18.15 -3.39 -2.68
C GLU A 33 18.17 -4.15 -4.01
N LEU A 34 17.17 -3.94 -4.86
CA LEU A 34 17.16 -4.45 -6.23
C LEU A 34 18.00 -3.62 -7.21
N GLY A 35 18.64 -2.56 -6.72
CA GLY A 35 19.51 -1.69 -7.50
C GLY A 35 18.80 -0.65 -8.35
N ALA A 36 17.55 -0.31 -8.03
CA ALA A 36 16.83 0.78 -8.69
C ALA A 36 17.32 2.16 -8.22
N GLU A 37 17.24 3.17 -9.10
CA GLU A 37 17.43 4.58 -8.77
C GLU A 37 16.09 5.15 -8.28
N VAL A 38 15.85 5.06 -6.96
CA VAL A 38 14.58 5.47 -6.36
C VAL A 38 14.56 6.97 -6.05
N VAL A 39 13.53 7.66 -6.55
CA VAL A 39 13.18 9.04 -6.19
C VAL A 39 11.91 9.01 -5.36
N GLY A 40 12.01 9.41 -4.11
CA GLY A 40 10.89 9.48 -3.19
C GLY A 40 10.27 10.88 -3.15
N VAL A 41 8.95 10.98 -3.22
CA VAL A 41 8.18 12.22 -3.06
C VAL A 41 7.12 12.01 -1.98
N GLY A 42 7.07 12.89 -0.98
CA GLY A 42 6.08 12.78 0.10
C GLY A 42 6.14 13.93 1.09
N LEU A 43 5.20 13.96 1.99
CA LEU A 43 5.22 14.88 3.13
C LEU A 43 6.23 14.42 4.19
N GLU A 44 6.40 15.20 5.24
CA GLU A 44 7.20 14.78 6.39
C GLU A 44 6.68 13.46 6.97
N PRO A 45 7.56 12.60 7.52
CA PRO A 45 7.16 11.42 8.26
C PRO A 45 6.20 11.79 9.40
N TYR A 46 5.28 10.91 9.71
CA TYR A 46 4.30 11.13 10.77
C TYR A 46 4.94 11.16 12.17
N SER A 47 5.98 10.35 12.38
CA SER A 47 6.70 10.27 13.65
C SER A 47 8.16 9.83 13.46
N GLU A 48 8.98 10.11 14.48
CA GLU A 48 10.37 9.62 14.55
C GLU A 48 10.49 8.08 14.63
N LYS A 49 9.38 7.39 14.93
CA LYS A 49 9.31 5.92 14.99
C LYS A 49 8.91 5.28 13.66
N ASP A 50 8.54 6.06 12.65
CA ASP A 50 8.13 5.53 11.35
C ASP A 50 9.27 4.73 10.70
N ASN A 51 8.91 3.65 9.99
CA ASN A 51 9.88 2.80 9.31
C ASN A 51 10.82 3.61 8.38
N PHE A 52 10.31 4.64 7.74
CA PHE A 52 11.11 5.55 6.90
C PHE A 52 12.25 6.20 7.69
N VAL A 53 11.96 6.71 8.89
CA VAL A 53 12.94 7.40 9.74
C VAL A 53 13.94 6.41 10.31
N LEU A 54 13.43 5.35 10.95
CA LEU A 54 14.26 4.37 11.66
C LEU A 54 15.16 3.56 10.70
N SER A 55 14.71 3.24 9.51
CA SER A 55 15.54 2.54 8.50
C SER A 55 16.57 3.46 7.84
N GLY A 56 16.38 4.78 7.90
CA GLY A 56 17.23 5.75 7.23
C GLY A 56 17.22 5.65 5.71
N ILE A 57 16.19 5.04 5.12
CA ILE A 57 16.11 4.80 3.67
C ILE A 57 16.19 6.10 2.86
N GLY A 58 15.69 7.23 3.37
CA GLY A 58 15.77 8.53 2.70
C GLY A 58 17.21 8.95 2.36
N LYS A 59 18.21 8.50 3.15
CA LYS A 59 19.64 8.78 2.90
C LYS A 59 20.29 7.81 1.89
N LYS A 60 19.59 6.73 1.52
CA LYS A 60 20.12 5.67 0.65
C LYS A 60 19.56 5.77 -0.78
N ILE A 61 18.35 6.30 -0.95
CA ILE A 61 17.72 6.49 -2.26
C ILE A 61 18.34 7.68 -3.04
N LYS A 62 18.05 7.74 -4.33
CA LYS A 62 18.59 8.76 -5.26
C LYS A 62 18.22 10.19 -4.85
N ALA A 63 16.97 10.38 -4.42
CA ALA A 63 16.48 11.65 -3.91
C ALA A 63 15.30 11.42 -2.94
N ASP A 64 15.29 12.22 -1.88
CA ASP A 64 14.25 12.28 -0.86
C ASP A 64 13.64 13.70 -0.88
N ILE A 65 12.43 13.84 -1.48
CA ILE A 65 11.83 15.13 -1.78
C ILE A 65 10.57 15.33 -0.94
N ARG A 66 10.55 16.45 -0.19
CA ARG A 66 9.35 16.89 0.53
C ARG A 66 8.49 17.75 -0.38
N ALA A 67 7.37 17.18 -0.83
CA ALA A 67 6.41 17.88 -1.67
C ALA A 67 5.01 17.28 -1.51
N ASP A 68 4.00 18.13 -1.71
CA ASP A 68 2.60 17.74 -1.68
C ASP A 68 2.12 17.39 -3.09
N ILE A 69 1.50 16.24 -3.25
CA ILE A 69 0.94 15.79 -4.54
C ILE A 69 -0.21 16.67 -5.03
N ARG A 70 -0.79 17.49 -4.16
CA ARG A 70 -1.81 18.50 -4.55
C ARG A 70 -1.24 19.64 -5.39
N ASP A 71 0.06 19.87 -5.30
CA ASP A 71 0.80 20.83 -6.13
C ASP A 71 1.20 20.19 -7.46
N GLY A 72 0.34 20.34 -8.48
CA GLY A 72 0.56 19.75 -9.80
C GLY A 72 1.76 20.36 -10.54
N GLU A 73 2.07 21.64 -10.33
CA GLU A 73 3.25 22.29 -10.93
C GLU A 73 4.52 21.68 -10.36
N LYS A 74 4.57 21.52 -9.04
CA LYS A 74 5.70 20.88 -8.36
C LYS A 74 5.89 19.43 -8.78
N MET A 75 4.78 18.68 -8.96
CA MET A 75 4.86 17.31 -9.49
C MET A 75 5.48 17.30 -10.90
N ASN A 76 5.02 18.17 -11.78
CA ASN A 76 5.61 18.28 -13.13
C ASN A 76 7.11 18.64 -13.09
N GLU A 77 7.54 19.60 -12.27
CA GLU A 77 8.97 19.93 -12.08
C GLU A 77 9.80 18.69 -11.69
N ILE A 78 9.32 17.93 -10.69
CA ILE A 78 10.00 16.72 -10.20
C ILE A 78 10.11 15.67 -11.31
N PHE A 79 9.03 15.43 -12.03
CA PHE A 79 9.03 14.46 -13.12
C PHE A 79 9.98 14.86 -14.25
N GLN A 80 9.99 16.14 -14.63
CA GLN A 80 10.94 16.65 -15.64
C GLN A 80 12.39 16.58 -15.17
N GLN A 81 12.65 16.82 -13.88
CA GLN A 81 14.01 16.77 -13.34
C GLN A 81 14.57 15.35 -13.28
N TYR A 82 13.75 14.38 -12.84
CA TYR A 82 14.24 13.02 -12.56
C TYR A 82 13.92 12.02 -13.65
N GLN A 83 13.04 12.35 -14.59
CA GLN A 83 12.72 11.51 -15.75
C GLN A 83 12.43 10.04 -15.38
N PRO A 84 11.48 9.74 -14.47
CA PRO A 84 11.21 8.37 -14.04
C PRO A 84 10.72 7.51 -15.20
N GLU A 85 11.03 6.22 -15.15
CA GLU A 85 10.56 5.21 -16.10
C GLU A 85 9.35 4.44 -15.55
N ILE A 86 9.32 4.27 -14.22
CA ILE A 86 8.24 3.60 -13.48
C ILE A 86 7.78 4.51 -12.35
N VAL A 87 6.46 4.62 -12.18
CA VAL A 87 5.85 5.41 -11.09
C VAL A 87 4.99 4.51 -10.23
N PHE A 88 5.26 4.47 -8.93
CA PHE A 88 4.39 3.89 -7.92
C PHE A 88 3.74 5.01 -7.11
N HIS A 89 2.44 5.18 -7.26
CA HIS A 89 1.71 6.25 -6.59
C HIS A 89 1.00 5.73 -5.33
N LEU A 90 1.66 5.90 -4.15
CA LEU A 90 1.13 5.48 -2.84
C LEU A 90 0.65 6.64 -1.97
N ALA A 91 1.01 7.89 -2.31
CA ALA A 91 0.64 9.05 -1.52
C ALA A 91 -0.89 9.20 -1.43
N ALA A 92 -1.41 9.30 -0.21
CA ALA A 92 -2.83 9.47 0.06
C ALA A 92 -3.03 9.96 1.51
N GLN A 93 -4.20 10.51 1.82
CA GLN A 93 -4.74 10.55 3.17
C GLN A 93 -5.43 9.19 3.43
N PRO A 94 -4.86 8.27 4.28
CA PRO A 94 -5.31 6.88 4.33
C PRO A 94 -6.23 6.56 5.52
N LEU A 95 -6.55 7.53 6.38
CA LEU A 95 -7.22 7.30 7.65
C LEU A 95 -8.72 7.60 7.54
N VAL A 96 -9.55 6.55 7.74
CA VAL A 96 -11.02 6.65 7.69
C VAL A 96 -11.55 7.68 8.70
N ARG A 97 -11.14 7.60 9.97
CA ARG A 97 -11.63 8.52 11.00
C ARG A 97 -11.27 9.96 10.72
N LEU A 98 -10.03 10.22 10.34
CA LEU A 98 -9.58 11.56 9.96
C LEU A 98 -10.36 12.10 8.77
N SER A 99 -10.80 11.25 7.83
CA SER A 99 -11.58 11.70 6.67
C SER A 99 -12.92 12.33 7.03
N TYR A 100 -13.51 11.98 8.17
CA TYR A 100 -14.71 12.66 8.69
C TYR A 100 -14.43 14.08 9.21
N GLU A 101 -13.21 14.30 9.72
CA GLU A 101 -12.78 15.60 10.24
C GLU A 101 -12.32 16.53 9.13
N ILE A 102 -11.65 16.01 8.08
CA ILE A 102 -11.10 16.77 6.97
C ILE A 102 -11.56 16.24 5.60
N PRO A 103 -12.87 16.16 5.33
CA PRO A 103 -13.38 15.50 4.11
C PRO A 103 -12.90 16.19 2.82
N VAL A 104 -12.87 17.51 2.76
CA VAL A 104 -12.43 18.28 1.59
C VAL A 104 -10.96 17.99 1.29
N GLU A 105 -10.10 18.07 2.29
CA GLU A 105 -8.67 17.79 2.14
C GLU A 105 -8.43 16.33 1.73
N THR A 106 -9.23 15.38 2.24
CA THR A 106 -9.19 13.98 1.85
C THR A 106 -9.42 13.82 0.34
N TYR A 107 -10.42 14.48 -0.22
CA TYR A 107 -10.67 14.45 -1.67
C TYR A 107 -9.59 15.19 -2.47
N GLN A 108 -9.15 16.34 -2.00
CA GLN A 108 -8.07 17.08 -2.66
C GLN A 108 -6.79 16.25 -2.74
N THR A 109 -6.42 15.57 -1.66
CA THR A 109 -5.25 14.72 -1.62
C THR A 109 -5.44 13.46 -2.46
N ASN A 110 -6.52 12.74 -2.23
CA ASN A 110 -6.68 11.41 -2.83
C ASN A 110 -7.06 11.52 -4.31
N VAL A 111 -8.06 12.35 -4.66
CA VAL A 111 -8.54 12.44 -6.04
C VAL A 111 -7.69 13.39 -6.86
N MET A 112 -7.59 14.66 -6.42
CA MET A 112 -6.84 15.64 -7.20
C MET A 112 -5.34 15.35 -7.23
N GLY A 113 -4.76 14.90 -6.10
CA GLY A 113 -3.37 14.45 -6.08
C GLY A 113 -3.10 13.30 -7.05
N THR A 114 -4.00 12.30 -7.13
CA THR A 114 -3.90 11.20 -8.10
C THR A 114 -3.97 11.73 -9.55
N ILE A 115 -4.88 12.67 -9.83
CA ILE A 115 -4.98 13.31 -11.15
C ILE A 115 -3.69 14.05 -11.49
N ASN A 116 -3.13 14.83 -10.56
CA ASN A 116 -1.86 15.54 -10.78
C ASN A 116 -0.71 14.59 -11.14
N ILE A 117 -0.63 13.45 -10.47
CA ILE A 117 0.38 12.42 -10.81
C ILE A 117 0.13 11.85 -12.20
N MET A 118 -1.11 11.54 -12.57
CA MET A 118 -1.42 11.04 -13.92
C MET A 118 -1.12 12.08 -15.02
N GLU A 119 -1.34 13.38 -14.75
CA GLU A 119 -0.97 14.45 -15.67
C GLU A 119 0.57 14.61 -15.79
N ALA A 120 1.32 14.49 -14.67
CA ALA A 120 2.77 14.47 -14.70
C ALA A 120 3.32 13.25 -15.49
N ILE A 121 2.70 12.08 -15.35
CA ILE A 121 2.99 10.89 -16.17
C ILE A 121 2.76 11.21 -17.65
N ARG A 122 1.61 11.83 -17.98
CA ARG A 122 1.25 12.18 -19.36
C ARG A 122 2.20 13.18 -20.00
N ALA A 123 2.75 14.10 -19.22
CA ALA A 123 3.67 15.14 -19.68
C ALA A 123 5.14 14.69 -19.73
N THR A 124 5.46 13.44 -19.34
CA THR A 124 6.86 12.98 -19.19
C THR A 124 7.14 11.75 -20.07
N GLU A 125 7.88 11.93 -21.16
CA GLU A 125 8.13 10.90 -22.18
C GLU A 125 8.89 9.67 -21.67
N SER A 126 9.70 9.82 -20.60
CA SER A 126 10.46 8.70 -20.03
C SER A 126 9.58 7.68 -19.33
N VAL A 127 8.37 8.07 -18.87
CA VAL A 127 7.48 7.17 -18.13
C VAL A 127 6.92 6.09 -19.05
N LYS A 128 7.13 4.85 -18.67
CA LYS A 128 6.60 3.64 -19.35
C LYS A 128 5.47 2.99 -18.56
N VAL A 129 5.55 3.03 -17.23
CA VAL A 129 4.62 2.32 -16.34
C VAL A 129 4.17 3.22 -15.20
N GLY A 130 2.85 3.31 -15.00
CA GLY A 130 2.22 3.92 -13.83
C GLY A 130 1.38 2.89 -13.06
N VAL A 131 1.70 2.64 -11.80
CA VAL A 131 0.93 1.80 -10.87
C VAL A 131 0.31 2.71 -9.82
N MET A 132 -1.03 2.81 -9.85
CA MET A 132 -1.81 3.69 -8.99
C MET A 132 -2.41 2.90 -7.84
N ILE A 133 -1.95 3.14 -6.60
CA ILE A 133 -2.37 2.37 -5.43
C ILE A 133 -3.64 2.97 -4.82
N THR A 134 -4.70 2.17 -4.79
CA THR A 134 -5.96 2.51 -4.16
C THR A 134 -6.18 1.62 -2.92
N THR A 135 -7.35 1.00 -2.76
CA THR A 135 -7.71 0.20 -1.59
C THR A 135 -8.88 -0.72 -1.92
N ASP A 136 -9.08 -1.78 -1.13
CA ASP A 136 -10.30 -2.61 -1.10
C ASP A 136 -11.56 -1.78 -0.79
N LYS A 137 -11.42 -0.69 -0.03
CA LYS A 137 -12.54 0.19 0.36
C LYS A 137 -13.11 1.04 -0.78
N CYS A 138 -12.54 0.93 -1.99
CA CYS A 138 -13.09 1.60 -3.18
C CYS A 138 -14.38 0.96 -3.70
N TYR A 139 -14.70 -0.26 -3.28
CA TYR A 139 -15.92 -0.96 -3.70
C TYR A 139 -17.17 -0.49 -2.94
N ASP A 140 -18.33 -0.58 -3.58
CA ASP A 140 -19.63 -0.41 -2.94
C ASP A 140 -19.92 -1.62 -2.03
N ASN A 141 -19.43 -1.55 -0.79
CA ASN A 141 -19.42 -2.69 0.13
C ASN A 141 -20.83 -3.07 0.60
N LYS A 142 -21.27 -4.26 0.21
CA LYS A 142 -22.52 -4.90 0.64
C LYS A 142 -22.29 -5.98 1.70
N GLU A 143 -21.11 -6.04 2.31
CA GLU A 143 -20.70 -7.05 3.30
C GLU A 143 -20.96 -8.50 2.81
N GLN A 144 -20.73 -8.76 1.53
CA GLN A 144 -20.90 -10.07 0.93
C GLN A 144 -19.81 -11.06 1.37
N LEU A 145 -20.18 -12.35 1.43
CA LEU A 145 -19.26 -13.43 1.80
C LEU A 145 -18.22 -13.77 0.72
N THR A 146 -18.54 -13.45 -0.53
CA THR A 146 -17.62 -13.61 -1.66
C THR A 146 -16.72 -12.37 -1.81
N GLY A 147 -15.46 -12.56 -2.16
CA GLY A 147 -14.55 -11.45 -2.41
C GLY A 147 -15.00 -10.57 -3.58
N TYR A 148 -14.73 -9.25 -3.48
CA TYR A 148 -14.99 -8.29 -4.56
C TYR A 148 -14.02 -8.52 -5.71
N LYS A 149 -14.57 -8.55 -6.93
CA LYS A 149 -13.80 -8.63 -8.18
C LYS A 149 -13.48 -7.25 -8.73
N GLU A 150 -12.54 -7.20 -9.66
CA GLU A 150 -12.06 -5.94 -10.22
C GLU A 150 -13.10 -5.14 -11.02
N ASP A 151 -14.16 -5.80 -11.48
CA ASP A 151 -15.29 -5.22 -12.23
C ASP A 151 -16.53 -4.93 -11.38
N ASP A 152 -16.48 -5.22 -10.07
CA ASP A 152 -17.55 -4.87 -9.14
C ASP A 152 -17.70 -3.34 -8.98
N PRO A 153 -18.91 -2.84 -8.68
CA PRO A 153 -19.17 -1.41 -8.57
C PRO A 153 -18.32 -0.71 -7.51
N PHE A 154 -17.85 0.50 -7.84
CA PHE A 154 -17.19 1.38 -6.89
C PHE A 154 -18.20 2.16 -6.06
N GLY A 155 -17.79 2.51 -4.83
CA GLY A 155 -18.62 3.27 -3.91
C GLY A 155 -17.78 3.82 -2.75
N GLY A 156 -18.27 3.60 -1.54
CA GLY A 156 -17.62 3.97 -0.30
C GLY A 156 -18.57 4.73 0.62
N TYR A 157 -18.70 4.24 1.84
CA TYR A 157 -19.60 4.81 2.82
C TYR A 157 -19.05 6.12 3.43
N ASP A 158 -17.78 6.10 3.80
CA ASP A 158 -17.09 7.24 4.41
C ASP A 158 -16.31 8.08 3.37
N PRO A 159 -15.88 9.32 3.72
CA PRO A 159 -15.17 10.19 2.79
C PRO A 159 -13.86 9.62 2.25
N TYR A 160 -13.13 8.82 3.04
CA TYR A 160 -11.92 8.14 2.56
C TYR A 160 -12.26 7.09 1.52
N SER A 161 -13.18 6.17 1.85
CA SER A 161 -13.60 5.07 0.97
C SER A 161 -14.15 5.60 -0.35
N SER A 162 -15.05 6.60 -0.29
CA SER A 162 -15.62 7.20 -1.51
C SER A 162 -14.58 8.00 -2.30
N SER A 163 -13.61 8.65 -1.66
CA SER A 163 -12.50 9.29 -2.38
C SER A 163 -11.65 8.28 -3.16
N LYS A 164 -11.45 7.09 -2.61
CA LYS A 164 -10.73 6.01 -3.30
C LYS A 164 -11.54 5.38 -4.44
N GLY A 165 -12.86 5.27 -4.30
CA GLY A 165 -13.76 4.92 -5.41
C GLY A 165 -13.68 5.95 -6.54
N ALA A 166 -13.68 7.23 -6.21
CA ALA A 166 -13.50 8.33 -7.17
C ALA A 166 -12.11 8.27 -7.85
N CYS A 167 -11.04 7.90 -7.12
CA CYS A 167 -9.73 7.66 -7.73
C CYS A 167 -9.80 6.56 -8.80
N GLU A 168 -10.45 5.44 -8.52
CA GLU A 168 -10.59 4.34 -9.49
C GLU A 168 -11.34 4.79 -10.76
N ILE A 169 -12.42 5.59 -10.60
CA ILE A 169 -13.15 6.17 -11.72
C ILE A 169 -12.23 7.11 -12.54
N ALA A 170 -11.47 7.97 -11.88
CA ALA A 170 -10.51 8.85 -12.54
C ALA A 170 -9.42 8.06 -13.27
N ILE A 171 -8.80 7.06 -12.64
CA ILE A 171 -7.78 6.22 -13.26
C ILE A 171 -8.34 5.48 -14.49
N GLN A 172 -9.56 4.95 -14.41
CA GLN A 172 -10.21 4.33 -15.58
C GLN A 172 -10.45 5.33 -16.70
N SER A 173 -10.85 6.57 -16.38
CA SER A 173 -11.04 7.64 -17.37
C SER A 173 -9.72 7.97 -18.07
N TRP A 174 -8.63 8.21 -17.33
CA TRP A 174 -7.31 8.48 -17.91
C TRP A 174 -6.81 7.34 -18.79
N ARG A 175 -6.95 6.10 -18.31
CA ARG A 175 -6.58 4.91 -19.09
C ARG A 175 -7.33 4.82 -20.42
N ARG A 176 -8.64 5.11 -20.43
CA ARG A 176 -9.45 5.06 -21.66
C ARG A 176 -9.20 6.25 -22.59
N SER A 177 -8.96 7.44 -22.03
CA SER A 177 -8.90 8.67 -22.80
C SER A 177 -7.48 9.04 -23.27
N PHE A 178 -6.46 8.77 -22.45
CA PHE A 178 -5.08 9.23 -22.68
C PHE A 178 -4.07 8.09 -22.78
N PHE A 179 -4.35 6.95 -22.15
CA PHE A 179 -3.46 5.80 -22.08
C PHE A 179 -4.16 4.52 -22.58
N ASN A 180 -5.00 4.65 -23.62
CA ASN A 180 -5.72 3.51 -24.17
C ASN A 180 -4.72 2.49 -24.77
N PRO A 181 -4.74 1.21 -24.32
CA PRO A 181 -3.83 0.18 -24.84
C PRO A 181 -3.85 0.04 -26.37
N GLU A 182 -4.99 0.31 -27.03
CA GLU A 182 -5.11 0.27 -28.50
C GLU A 182 -4.31 1.38 -29.20
N ASP A 183 -4.02 2.47 -28.49
CA ASP A 183 -3.25 3.63 -28.97
C ASP A 183 -1.77 3.56 -28.60
N TYR A 184 -1.34 2.52 -27.85
CA TYR A 184 0.04 2.34 -27.45
C TYR A 184 0.98 2.28 -28.65
N GLY A 185 2.10 2.99 -28.58
CA GLY A 185 3.05 3.11 -29.70
C GLY A 185 2.62 4.05 -30.82
N LYS A 186 1.39 4.61 -30.77
CA LYS A 186 0.87 5.57 -31.74
C LYS A 186 0.67 6.96 -31.15
N LYS A 187 0.00 7.05 -30.00
CA LYS A 187 -0.30 8.32 -29.31
C LYS A 187 0.43 8.47 -27.99
N HIS A 188 0.81 7.37 -27.36
CA HIS A 188 1.52 7.33 -26.08
C HIS A 188 2.36 6.05 -25.95
N HIS A 189 3.20 6.00 -24.90
CA HIS A 189 4.03 4.84 -24.56
C HIS A 189 3.91 4.44 -23.08
N VAL A 190 2.78 4.76 -22.46
CA VAL A 190 2.53 4.54 -21.04
C VAL A 190 1.54 3.40 -20.84
N SER A 191 1.87 2.48 -19.94
CA SER A 191 0.96 1.49 -19.38
C SER A 191 0.48 1.97 -18.02
N LEU A 192 -0.83 2.05 -17.78
CA LEU A 192 -1.42 2.54 -16.54
C LEU A 192 -2.34 1.47 -15.92
N ALA A 193 -2.09 1.12 -14.66
CA ALA A 193 -2.93 0.20 -13.88
C ALA A 193 -3.27 0.76 -12.51
N SER A 194 -4.39 0.32 -11.94
CA SER A 194 -4.70 0.50 -10.53
C SER A 194 -4.55 -0.80 -9.75
N VAL A 195 -4.18 -0.69 -8.47
CA VAL A 195 -4.03 -1.84 -7.58
C VAL A 195 -4.74 -1.60 -6.26
N ARG A 196 -5.42 -2.61 -5.77
CA ARG A 196 -6.23 -2.60 -4.55
C ARG A 196 -5.70 -3.64 -3.60
N ALA A 197 -5.57 -3.28 -2.35
CA ALA A 197 -5.15 -4.16 -1.28
C ALA A 197 -5.97 -3.90 -0.02
N GLY A 198 -6.11 -4.93 0.80
CA GLY A 198 -6.92 -4.91 2.01
C GLY A 198 -6.18 -4.39 3.23
N ASN A 199 -6.36 -5.08 4.35
CA ASN A 199 -5.78 -4.74 5.64
C ASN A 199 -4.30 -5.15 5.72
N VAL A 200 -3.44 -4.28 5.24
CA VAL A 200 -1.99 -4.51 5.20
C VAL A 200 -1.37 -4.17 6.53
N ILE A 201 -0.64 -5.12 7.12
CA ILE A 201 0.11 -4.97 8.38
C ILE A 201 1.59 -5.31 8.18
N GLY A 202 2.45 -4.84 9.08
CA GLY A 202 3.91 -5.06 9.05
C GLY A 202 4.60 -4.07 9.97
N GLY A 203 5.90 -4.21 10.11
CA GLY A 203 6.71 -3.39 11.00
C GLY A 203 6.78 -1.92 10.60
N GLY A 204 6.83 -1.03 11.62
CA GLY A 204 7.03 0.40 11.43
C GLY A 204 5.81 1.20 10.97
N ASP A 205 4.60 0.65 11.06
CA ASP A 205 3.36 1.42 11.01
C ASP A 205 3.06 1.98 12.42
N TRP A 206 2.91 3.29 12.54
CA TRP A 206 2.59 3.95 13.81
C TRP A 206 1.32 4.79 13.72
N ALA A 207 0.53 4.62 12.64
CA ALA A 207 -0.72 5.35 12.46
C ALA A 207 -1.70 5.08 13.63
N LYS A 208 -2.45 6.11 14.00
CA LYS A 208 -3.50 5.99 15.00
C LYS A 208 -4.68 5.18 14.47
N ASP A 209 -5.44 4.61 15.41
CA ASP A 209 -6.68 3.87 15.11
C ASP A 209 -6.46 2.61 14.25
N ARG A 210 -5.25 2.08 14.20
CA ARG A 210 -4.92 0.79 13.61
C ARG A 210 -4.54 -0.20 14.69
N ILE A 211 -5.05 -1.43 14.57
CA ILE A 211 -4.92 -2.45 15.61
C ILE A 211 -3.46 -2.76 15.97
N ILE A 212 -2.58 -2.92 14.99
CA ILE A 212 -1.18 -3.28 15.26
C ILE A 212 -0.44 -2.18 16.02
N PRO A 213 -0.40 -0.92 15.54
CA PRO A 213 0.17 0.19 16.31
C PRO A 213 -0.45 0.37 17.70
N ASP A 214 -1.78 0.18 17.85
CA ASP A 214 -2.45 0.31 19.13
C ASP A 214 -2.01 -0.80 20.09
N CYS A 215 -1.87 -2.05 19.63
CA CYS A 215 -1.31 -3.15 20.42
C CYS A 215 0.10 -2.83 20.91
N ILE A 216 0.98 -2.39 19.98
CA ILE A 216 2.38 -2.09 20.32
C ILE A 216 2.48 -0.95 21.35
N ARG A 217 1.72 0.14 21.15
CA ARG A 217 1.70 1.25 22.11
C ARG A 217 1.24 0.81 23.51
N ALA A 218 0.26 -0.08 23.57
CA ALA A 218 -0.22 -0.62 24.85
C ALA A 218 0.84 -1.52 25.51
N LEU A 219 1.47 -2.43 24.74
CA LEU A 219 2.54 -3.31 25.23
C LEU A 219 3.74 -2.51 25.75
N GLU A 220 4.22 -1.51 25.00
CA GLU A 220 5.32 -0.64 25.43
C GLU A 220 4.99 0.15 26.71
N ALA A 221 3.72 0.53 26.87
CA ALA A 221 3.26 1.26 28.05
C ALA A 221 2.88 0.35 29.23
N GLY A 222 2.96 -0.97 29.10
CA GLY A 222 2.52 -1.93 30.13
C GLY A 222 1.02 -1.86 30.44
N LYS A 223 0.20 -1.53 29.43
CA LYS A 223 -1.26 -1.35 29.55
C LYS A 223 -2.02 -2.49 28.88
N LEU A 224 -3.30 -2.63 29.26
CA LEU A 224 -4.22 -3.51 28.56
C LEU A 224 -4.40 -3.04 27.12
N ILE A 225 -4.46 -4.00 26.19
CA ILE A 225 -4.76 -3.74 24.78
C ILE A 225 -6.27 -3.69 24.60
N GLU A 226 -6.81 -2.52 24.35
CA GLU A 226 -8.25 -2.30 24.18
C GLU A 226 -8.68 -2.60 22.76
N ILE A 227 -9.57 -3.58 22.58
CA ILE A 227 -10.10 -4.02 21.28
C ILE A 227 -11.54 -3.52 21.14
N ARG A 228 -11.75 -2.64 20.16
CA ARG A 228 -13.08 -2.01 19.90
C ARG A 228 -14.04 -2.92 19.13
N SER A 229 -13.52 -3.74 18.22
CA SER A 229 -14.32 -4.62 17.34
C SER A 229 -13.71 -6.02 17.30
N PRO A 230 -13.76 -6.78 18.42
CA PRO A 230 -13.04 -8.07 18.54
C PRO A 230 -13.46 -9.12 17.52
N LYS A 231 -14.73 -9.13 17.14
CA LYS A 231 -15.32 -10.12 16.20
C LYS A 231 -15.20 -9.72 14.73
N ALA A 232 -14.75 -8.50 14.43
CA ALA A 232 -14.59 -8.07 13.04
C ALA A 232 -13.52 -8.91 12.34
N VAL A 233 -13.88 -9.50 11.21
CA VAL A 233 -12.98 -10.30 10.37
C VAL A 233 -12.32 -9.38 9.34
N ARG A 234 -11.01 -9.54 9.17
CA ARG A 234 -10.26 -8.76 8.20
C ARG A 234 -9.31 -9.67 7.39
N PRO A 235 -9.13 -9.39 6.10
CA PRO A 235 -8.17 -10.09 5.26
C PRO A 235 -6.76 -9.54 5.51
N TRP A 236 -6.14 -10.02 6.60
CA TRP A 236 -4.80 -9.57 7.00
C TRP A 236 -3.74 -10.07 6.03
N GLU A 237 -2.94 -9.15 5.52
CA GLU A 237 -1.80 -9.47 4.67
C GLU A 237 -0.55 -8.69 5.12
N HIS A 238 0.61 -9.32 5.00
CA HIS A 238 1.88 -8.65 5.28
C HIS A 238 2.18 -7.61 4.19
N VAL A 239 2.84 -6.51 4.57
CA VAL A 239 3.17 -5.41 3.63
C VAL A 239 3.92 -5.88 2.39
N LEU A 240 4.75 -6.91 2.50
CA LEU A 240 5.51 -7.48 1.38
C LEU A 240 4.62 -8.21 0.37
N GLU A 241 3.44 -8.69 0.77
CA GLU A 241 2.50 -9.35 -0.14
C GLU A 241 2.03 -8.43 -1.27
N PRO A 242 1.31 -7.34 -0.98
CA PRO A 242 0.85 -6.46 -2.04
C PRO A 242 2.02 -5.76 -2.74
N LEU A 243 3.12 -5.44 -2.04
CA LEU A 243 4.29 -4.84 -2.67
C LEU A 243 4.92 -5.78 -3.71
N SER A 244 5.02 -7.08 -3.43
CA SER A 244 5.47 -8.07 -4.40
C SER A 244 4.58 -8.10 -5.64
N GLY A 245 3.27 -8.00 -5.43
CA GLY A 245 2.27 -7.94 -6.51
C GLY A 245 2.39 -6.68 -7.35
N TYR A 246 2.53 -5.51 -6.71
CA TYR A 246 2.70 -4.22 -7.42
C TYR A 246 3.96 -4.22 -8.29
N MET A 247 5.06 -4.74 -7.75
CA MET A 247 6.32 -4.86 -8.47
C MET A 247 6.24 -5.86 -9.62
N LEU A 248 5.63 -7.03 -9.41
CA LEU A 248 5.42 -8.00 -10.48
C LEU A 248 4.53 -7.42 -11.60
N LEU A 249 3.45 -6.73 -11.22
CA LEU A 249 2.58 -6.05 -12.19
C LEU A 249 3.36 -5.02 -13.01
N ALA A 250 4.17 -4.17 -12.37
CA ALA A 250 4.97 -3.17 -13.07
C ALA A 250 5.96 -3.79 -14.06
N GLN A 251 6.60 -4.91 -13.68
CA GLN A 251 7.44 -5.68 -14.60
C GLN A 251 6.64 -6.21 -15.79
N LYS A 252 5.48 -6.82 -15.55
CA LYS A 252 4.61 -7.35 -16.61
C LYS A 252 4.08 -6.26 -17.55
N MET A 253 3.72 -5.11 -17.00
CA MET A 253 3.31 -3.94 -17.80
C MET A 253 4.46 -3.38 -18.65
N TRP A 254 5.68 -3.48 -18.18
CA TRP A 254 6.86 -3.10 -18.97
C TRP A 254 7.14 -4.08 -20.09
N GLU A 255 7.05 -5.38 -19.82
CA GLU A 255 7.29 -6.46 -20.78
C GLU A 255 6.16 -6.58 -21.82
N HIS A 256 4.90 -6.36 -21.39
CA HIS A 256 3.67 -6.50 -22.18
C HIS A 256 2.77 -5.27 -21.99
N PRO A 257 3.11 -4.13 -22.57
CA PRO A 257 2.55 -2.83 -22.21
C PRO A 257 1.06 -2.64 -22.46
N THR A 258 0.41 -3.51 -23.23
CA THR A 258 -1.02 -3.43 -23.54
C THR A 258 -1.89 -4.46 -22.82
N GLU A 259 -1.28 -5.46 -22.16
CA GLU A 259 -2.02 -6.62 -21.64
C GLU A 259 -2.50 -6.48 -20.19
N TYR A 260 -1.78 -5.66 -19.38
CA TYR A 260 -2.00 -5.58 -17.93
C TYR A 260 -2.54 -4.21 -17.47
N CYS A 261 -2.97 -3.34 -18.39
CA CYS A 261 -3.48 -1.99 -18.13
C CYS A 261 -4.91 -2.01 -17.55
N GLU A 262 -5.08 -2.58 -16.36
CA GLU A 262 -6.37 -2.83 -15.72
C GLU A 262 -6.34 -2.54 -14.22
N GLY A 263 -7.47 -2.76 -13.53
CA GLY A 263 -7.51 -2.85 -12.07
C GLY A 263 -7.07 -4.25 -11.60
N TRP A 264 -6.37 -4.35 -10.48
CA TRP A 264 -5.86 -5.59 -9.91
C TRP A 264 -6.09 -5.66 -8.41
N ASN A 265 -6.60 -6.78 -7.94
CA ASN A 265 -6.79 -7.05 -6.52
C ASN A 265 -5.65 -7.91 -5.97
N PHE A 266 -5.12 -7.49 -4.80
CA PHE A 266 -4.12 -8.23 -4.03
C PHE A 266 -4.65 -8.42 -2.61
N GLY A 267 -4.55 -9.62 -2.07
CA GLY A 267 -5.05 -9.97 -0.74
C GLY A 267 -4.65 -11.38 -0.36
N PRO A 268 -4.96 -11.81 0.86
CA PRO A 268 -4.72 -13.19 1.30
C PRO A 268 -5.70 -14.16 0.61
N GLU A 269 -5.41 -15.47 0.71
CA GLU A 269 -6.38 -16.51 0.35
C GLU A 269 -7.63 -16.39 1.25
N GLN A 270 -8.80 -16.77 0.72
CA GLN A 270 -10.08 -16.61 1.44
C GLN A 270 -10.14 -17.38 2.76
N GLU A 271 -9.40 -18.48 2.87
CA GLU A 271 -9.31 -19.30 4.08
C GLU A 271 -8.35 -18.71 5.13
N SER A 272 -7.54 -17.74 4.74
CA SER A 272 -6.53 -17.11 5.61
C SER A 272 -7.06 -15.79 6.18
N VAL A 273 -8.13 -15.88 6.99
CA VAL A 273 -8.72 -14.73 7.67
C VAL A 273 -8.70 -14.92 9.17
N LEU A 274 -8.48 -13.86 9.90
CA LEU A 274 -8.53 -13.82 11.36
C LEU A 274 -9.39 -12.64 11.82
N THR A 275 -10.05 -12.81 12.95
CA THR A 275 -10.68 -11.70 13.66
C THR A 275 -9.63 -10.76 14.21
N VAL A 276 -10.04 -9.53 14.51
CA VAL A 276 -9.16 -8.55 15.20
C VAL A 276 -8.62 -9.11 16.51
N TRP A 277 -9.46 -9.86 17.25
CA TRP A 277 -9.05 -10.52 18.50
C TRP A 277 -7.96 -11.56 18.28
N GLU A 278 -8.11 -12.43 17.28
CA GLU A 278 -7.14 -13.49 16.97
C GLU A 278 -5.80 -12.94 16.52
N VAL A 279 -5.78 -11.88 15.70
CA VAL A 279 -4.52 -11.21 15.32
C VAL A 279 -3.82 -10.61 16.54
N ALA A 280 -4.56 -9.90 17.40
CA ALA A 280 -3.99 -9.35 18.63
C ALA A 280 -3.48 -10.45 19.57
N THR A 281 -4.19 -11.59 19.65
CA THR A 281 -3.75 -12.77 20.42
C THR A 281 -2.44 -13.32 19.86
N ALA A 282 -2.33 -13.53 18.56
CA ALA A 282 -1.11 -14.03 17.93
C ALA A 282 0.10 -13.10 18.18
N MET A 283 -0.15 -11.79 18.22
CA MET A 283 0.90 -10.82 18.56
C MET A 283 1.39 -10.96 20.02
N ILE A 284 0.47 -10.96 21.00
CA ILE A 284 0.87 -11.08 22.42
C ILE A 284 1.51 -12.43 22.74
N GLU A 285 1.06 -13.51 22.11
CA GLU A 285 1.72 -14.82 22.20
C GLU A 285 3.18 -14.75 21.71
N ASN A 286 3.43 -14.09 20.57
CA ASN A 286 4.79 -13.90 20.09
C ASN A 286 5.62 -12.97 20.98
N PHE A 287 5.02 -11.91 21.56
CA PHE A 287 5.70 -11.04 22.53
C PHE A 287 6.01 -11.76 23.83
N GLY A 288 5.17 -12.72 24.26
CA GLY A 288 5.27 -13.45 25.51
C GLY A 288 4.63 -12.74 26.69
N TYR A 289 4.00 -11.59 26.50
CA TYR A 289 3.26 -10.82 27.51
C TYR A 289 2.21 -9.93 26.87
N GLY A 290 1.26 -9.46 27.68
CA GLY A 290 0.17 -8.58 27.29
C GLY A 290 -1.20 -9.19 27.62
N GLU A 291 -2.22 -8.36 27.74
CA GLU A 291 -3.60 -8.76 28.00
C GLU A 291 -4.56 -7.98 27.11
N LEU A 292 -5.56 -8.67 26.56
CA LEU A 292 -6.61 -8.07 25.76
C LEU A 292 -7.82 -7.70 26.60
N LYS A 293 -8.46 -6.58 26.25
CA LYS A 293 -9.72 -6.14 26.84
C LYS A 293 -10.72 -5.77 25.75
N ASP A 294 -11.89 -6.39 25.76
CA ASP A 294 -13.00 -5.99 24.90
C ASP A 294 -13.60 -4.67 25.42
N VAL A 295 -13.58 -3.65 24.57
CA VAL A 295 -14.16 -2.32 24.81
C VAL A 295 -15.13 -1.94 23.67
N SER A 296 -15.81 -2.94 23.10
CA SER A 296 -16.78 -2.72 22.02
C SER A 296 -17.93 -1.80 22.49
N ASP A 297 -18.25 -0.82 21.65
CA ASP A 297 -19.37 0.11 21.85
C ASP A 297 -20.41 -0.07 20.75
N PRO A 298 -21.65 -0.45 21.09
CA PRO A 298 -22.72 -0.63 20.11
C PRO A 298 -23.12 0.69 19.39
N ASN A 299 -22.73 1.84 19.92
CA ASN A 299 -22.99 3.15 19.33
C ASN A 299 -21.78 3.73 18.57
N ALA A 300 -20.71 2.95 18.36
CA ALA A 300 -19.53 3.39 17.61
C ALA A 300 -19.88 3.74 16.15
N LEU A 301 -19.05 4.57 15.52
CA LEU A 301 -19.14 4.86 14.09
C LEU A 301 -19.10 3.55 13.30
N HIS A 302 -19.92 3.50 12.23
CA HIS A 302 -20.00 2.33 11.37
C HIS A 302 -18.63 2.03 10.75
N GLU A 303 -18.12 0.83 11.02
CA GLU A 303 -17.00 0.22 10.31
C GLU A 303 -17.50 -1.10 9.70
N ALA A 304 -17.21 -1.33 8.42
CA ALA A 304 -17.61 -2.55 7.74
C ALA A 304 -17.09 -3.79 8.50
N ASN A 305 -17.96 -4.78 8.70
CA ASN A 305 -17.58 -6.03 9.38
C ASN A 305 -16.85 -7.01 8.47
N LEU A 306 -17.17 -6.99 7.17
CA LEU A 306 -16.60 -7.87 6.18
C LEU A 306 -16.26 -7.11 4.90
N LEU A 307 -15.03 -7.25 4.45
CA LEU A 307 -14.57 -6.77 3.15
C LEU A 307 -13.41 -7.67 2.71
N MET A 308 -13.61 -8.39 1.62
CA MET A 308 -12.64 -9.33 1.07
C MET A 308 -12.45 -9.06 -0.42
N LEU A 309 -11.29 -9.35 -0.95
CA LEU A 309 -10.96 -9.24 -2.38
C LEU A 309 -10.91 -10.63 -3.02
N ASP A 310 -11.49 -10.76 -4.21
CA ASP A 310 -11.21 -11.89 -5.10
C ASP A 310 -9.86 -11.64 -5.79
N ILE A 311 -8.91 -12.53 -5.60
CA ILE A 311 -7.55 -12.45 -6.16
C ILE A 311 -7.34 -13.43 -7.33
N THR A 312 -8.42 -14.04 -7.84
CA THR A 312 -8.35 -15.04 -8.90
C THR A 312 -7.64 -14.49 -10.14
N LYS A 313 -7.90 -13.24 -10.49
CA LYS A 313 -7.26 -12.56 -11.63
C LYS A 313 -5.74 -12.43 -11.44
N ALA A 314 -5.29 -11.98 -10.27
CA ALA A 314 -3.87 -11.89 -9.97
C ALA A 314 -3.18 -13.27 -10.00
N LYS A 315 -3.86 -14.31 -9.49
CA LYS A 315 -3.34 -15.69 -9.51
C LYS A 315 -3.24 -16.26 -10.92
N THR A 316 -4.27 -16.09 -11.75
CA THR A 316 -4.38 -16.77 -13.04
C THR A 316 -3.68 -16.02 -14.18
N ARG A 317 -3.74 -14.68 -14.20
CA ARG A 317 -3.20 -13.88 -15.29
C ARG A 317 -1.82 -13.30 -14.99
N LEU A 318 -1.57 -12.89 -13.73
CA LEU A 318 -0.30 -12.31 -13.32
C LEU A 318 0.67 -13.37 -12.79
N GLY A 319 0.17 -14.54 -12.33
CA GLY A 319 0.95 -15.57 -11.68
C GLY A 319 1.35 -15.22 -10.25
N TRP A 320 0.75 -14.18 -9.67
CA TRP A 320 0.97 -13.79 -8.28
C TRP A 320 0.04 -14.57 -7.34
N LYS A 321 0.57 -14.95 -6.19
CA LYS A 321 -0.21 -15.55 -5.09
C LYS A 321 0.39 -15.12 -3.76
N PRO A 322 -0.44 -15.00 -2.70
CA PRO A 322 0.08 -14.73 -1.36
C PRO A 322 0.97 -15.89 -0.89
N ARG A 323 1.97 -15.55 -0.07
CA ARG A 323 2.99 -16.48 0.45
C ARG A 323 2.79 -16.78 1.93
N LEU A 324 2.19 -15.86 2.66
CA LEU A 324 1.99 -15.93 4.10
C LEU A 324 0.51 -16.11 4.43
N ASP A 325 0.19 -16.94 5.39
CA ASP A 325 -1.11 -16.93 6.03
C ASP A 325 -1.23 -15.80 7.07
N ALA A 326 -2.44 -15.57 7.59
CA ALA A 326 -2.69 -14.49 8.53
C ALA A 326 -1.90 -14.64 9.85
N LYS A 327 -1.65 -15.86 10.32
CA LYS A 327 -0.84 -16.12 11.52
C LYS A 327 0.64 -15.82 11.27
N GLN A 328 1.19 -16.28 10.16
CA GLN A 328 2.57 -15.98 9.75
C GLN A 328 2.76 -14.46 9.57
N THR A 329 1.76 -13.79 8.99
CA THR A 329 1.72 -12.33 8.85
C THR A 329 1.79 -11.63 10.21
N ALA A 330 0.98 -12.04 11.19
CA ALA A 330 1.00 -11.46 12.53
C ALA A 330 2.33 -11.70 13.26
N ILE A 331 2.91 -12.90 13.14
CA ILE A 331 4.21 -13.24 13.73
C ILE A 331 5.33 -12.40 13.12
N LEU A 332 5.42 -12.33 11.80
CA LEU A 332 6.46 -11.57 11.11
C LEU A 332 6.37 -10.08 11.45
N THR A 333 5.13 -9.53 11.47
CA THR A 333 4.88 -8.16 11.90
C THR A 333 5.35 -7.91 13.32
N SER A 334 5.01 -8.79 14.28
CA SER A 334 5.39 -8.62 15.68
C SER A 334 6.88 -8.79 15.91
N ASP A 335 7.59 -9.61 15.14
CA ASP A 335 9.04 -9.78 15.19
C ASP A 335 9.76 -8.46 14.90
N TRP A 336 9.31 -7.67 13.92
CA TRP A 336 9.87 -6.36 13.65
C TRP A 336 9.80 -5.44 14.88
N TYR A 337 8.65 -5.37 15.55
CA TYR A 337 8.45 -4.53 16.74
C TYR A 337 9.21 -5.03 17.97
N LYS A 338 9.55 -6.32 18.07
CA LYS A 338 10.44 -6.84 19.12
C LYS A 338 11.89 -6.41 18.92
N ARG A 339 12.30 -6.22 17.68
CA ARG A 339 13.71 -5.99 17.29
C ARG A 339 14.07 -4.51 17.15
N TYR A 340 13.11 -3.64 16.73
CA TYR A 340 13.39 -2.29 16.26
C TYR A 340 14.12 -1.38 17.24
N GLN A 341 14.01 -1.64 18.56
CA GLN A 341 14.70 -0.85 19.61
C GLN A 341 16.14 -1.31 19.82
N HIS A 342 16.54 -2.46 19.33
CA HIS A 342 17.80 -3.12 19.67
C HIS A 342 18.68 -3.44 18.44
N GLU A 343 18.10 -3.38 17.25
CA GLU A 343 18.78 -3.71 16.00
C GLU A 343 18.62 -2.59 14.97
N ASP A 344 19.47 -2.60 13.93
CA ASP A 344 19.34 -1.70 12.80
C ASP A 344 18.07 -2.01 12.00
N VAL A 345 17.15 -1.06 11.93
CA VAL A 345 15.83 -1.26 11.31
C VAL A 345 15.92 -1.56 9.81
N TYR A 346 16.90 -0.98 9.13
CA TYR A 346 17.12 -1.32 7.72
C TYR A 346 17.47 -2.80 7.55
N SER A 347 18.34 -3.31 8.39
CA SER A 347 18.71 -4.74 8.40
C SER A 347 17.52 -5.64 8.76
N ILE A 348 16.66 -5.23 9.70
CA ILE A 348 15.42 -5.96 10.02
C ILE A 348 14.55 -6.07 8.76
N CYS A 349 14.33 -4.96 8.04
CA CYS A 349 13.53 -4.97 6.82
C CYS A 349 14.12 -5.91 5.74
N ILE A 350 15.45 -5.91 5.57
CA ILE A 350 16.11 -6.81 4.63
C ILE A 350 15.96 -8.28 5.02
N ASP A 351 16.06 -8.59 6.31
CA ASP A 351 15.86 -9.95 6.82
C ASP A 351 14.42 -10.42 6.60
N GLU A 352 13.43 -9.54 6.78
CA GLU A 352 12.03 -9.88 6.51
C GLU A 352 11.78 -10.11 5.02
N ILE A 353 12.33 -9.25 4.14
CA ILE A 353 12.26 -9.47 2.69
C ILE A 353 12.88 -10.83 2.32
N LYS A 354 14.05 -11.19 2.87
CA LYS A 354 14.67 -12.49 2.64
C LYS A 354 13.80 -13.66 3.11
N LYS A 355 13.22 -13.56 4.31
CA LYS A 355 12.30 -14.58 4.85
C LYS A 355 11.04 -14.73 4.00
N PHE A 356 10.52 -13.61 3.49
CA PHE A 356 9.33 -13.58 2.64
C PHE A 356 9.53 -14.25 1.28
N ILE A 357 10.70 -14.09 0.68
CA ILE A 357 10.99 -14.65 -0.65
C ILE A 357 11.51 -16.10 -0.61
N GLY A 358 12.00 -16.59 0.52
CA GLY A 358 12.51 -17.98 0.75
C GLY A 358 14.01 -18.09 0.62
#